data_2c4c4f6d0800f60f2908898fcbd674ab
#
_entry.id   2c4c4f6d0800f60f2908898fcbd674ab
#
_cell.length_a   1.000
_cell.length_b   1.000
_cell.length_c   1.000
_cell.angle_alpha   90.00
_cell.angle_beta   90.00
_cell.angle_gamma   90.00
#
_symmetry.space_group_name_H-M   'P 1'
#
loop_
_entity.id
_entity.type
_entity.pdbx_description
1 polymer ?
#
loop_
_entity_poly.entity_id
_entity_poly.type
_entity_poly.pdbx_seq_one_letter_code
_entity_poly.pdbx_strand_id
1 'polypeptide(L)'
;MEAEGKIVAIVADEELQGAITSGTDAILVLDQTPFYAEMGGQVADHGTIHTETAEFTVTDVQKNKGGKFMHYGKLVSGSLAVGDTVTASIDAARRKAIMRAHSATHLLDYALRTVLGDHAHQAGSLVEPDRLRYDFTHFSAVTADELVKISRLVSELVLDGMPVETKEMPIAEAKKLGAIALFGEKYGDVVRVVNMGGKSIELCGGTHVDNTAKVGPFRITSESSVASGVRRIEAVTGEAFLNLVDEMNMRLVKAAELLKTTPMELINKAQSSMNEI
;
A
#
# COMPACT_ATOMS: atom_id res chain seq x y z
N MET A 1 -2.67 6.89 -16.55
CA MET A 1 -1.87 7.37 -15.43
C MET A 1 -0.54 7.91 -15.96
N GLU A 2 -0.66 8.88 -16.84
CA GLU A 2 0.46 9.49 -17.56
C GLU A 2 0.33 11.02 -17.48
N ALA A 3 1.45 11.72 -17.57
CA ALA A 3 1.51 13.17 -17.71
C ALA A 3 2.74 13.56 -18.53
N GLU A 4 2.62 14.62 -19.33
CA GLU A 4 3.76 15.29 -19.93
C GLU A 4 4.42 16.19 -18.89
N GLY A 5 5.74 16.30 -18.92
CA GLY A 5 6.51 17.19 -18.07
C GLY A 5 7.84 17.53 -18.75
N LYS A 6 8.55 18.52 -18.18
CA LYS A 6 9.91 18.86 -18.60
C LYS A 6 10.93 18.44 -17.56
N ILE A 7 12.06 17.92 -18.01
CA ILE A 7 13.19 17.65 -17.14
C ILE A 7 13.80 19.00 -16.72
N VAL A 8 13.71 19.30 -15.42
CA VAL A 8 14.27 20.55 -14.85
C VAL A 8 15.62 20.36 -14.19
N ALA A 9 15.98 19.11 -13.83
CA ALA A 9 17.29 18.76 -13.34
C ALA A 9 17.57 17.26 -13.55
N ILE A 10 18.83 16.94 -13.74
CA ILE A 10 19.38 15.58 -13.79
C ILE A 10 20.54 15.52 -12.80
N VAL A 11 20.57 14.48 -11.95
CA VAL A 11 21.68 14.19 -11.05
C VAL A 11 22.22 12.80 -11.38
N ALA A 12 23.49 12.68 -11.68
CA ALA A 12 24.19 11.41 -11.83
C ALA A 12 25.58 11.54 -11.21
N ASP A 13 26.08 10.46 -10.60
CA ASP A 13 27.36 10.45 -9.86
C ASP A 13 27.47 11.59 -8.83
N GLU A 14 26.35 11.87 -8.13
CA GLU A 14 26.21 12.93 -7.11
C GLU A 14 26.36 14.37 -7.64
N GLU A 15 26.44 14.57 -8.96
CA GLU A 15 26.60 15.88 -9.60
C GLU A 15 25.43 16.22 -10.54
N LEU A 16 25.16 17.52 -10.70
CA LEU A 16 24.22 18.02 -11.69
C LEU A 16 24.78 17.82 -13.10
N GLN A 17 24.00 17.17 -13.96
CA GLN A 17 24.32 16.88 -15.33
C GLN A 17 23.41 17.66 -16.29
N GLY A 18 23.95 18.10 -17.42
CA GLY A 18 23.16 18.68 -18.50
C GLY A 18 22.41 17.63 -19.32
N ALA A 19 22.99 16.43 -19.45
CA ALA A 19 22.44 15.31 -20.19
C ALA A 19 23.02 13.99 -19.69
N ILE A 20 22.31 12.88 -19.96
CA ILE A 20 22.73 11.50 -19.68
C ILE A 20 22.48 10.60 -20.89
N THR A 21 23.22 9.48 -20.96
CA THR A 21 23.12 8.49 -22.03
C THR A 21 22.74 7.11 -21.48
N SER A 22 22.33 6.20 -22.36
CA SER A 22 21.96 4.83 -22.02
C SER A 22 22.98 4.15 -21.10
N GLY A 23 22.47 3.45 -20.08
CA GLY A 23 23.26 2.76 -19.05
C GLY A 23 23.50 3.59 -17.77
N THR A 24 23.18 4.88 -17.76
CA THR A 24 23.40 5.77 -16.62
C THR A 24 22.33 5.60 -15.56
N ASP A 25 22.72 5.37 -14.30
CA ASP A 25 21.87 5.49 -13.14
C ASP A 25 21.79 6.98 -12.74
N ALA A 26 20.57 7.50 -12.58
CA ALA A 26 20.36 8.93 -12.35
C ALA A 26 19.12 9.23 -11.53
N ILE A 27 18.99 10.50 -11.14
CA ILE A 27 17.78 11.08 -10.58
C ILE A 27 17.27 12.12 -11.55
N LEU A 28 16.03 11.97 -12.01
CA LEU A 28 15.34 12.98 -12.82
C LEU A 28 14.40 13.80 -11.96
N VAL A 29 14.40 15.11 -12.15
CA VAL A 29 13.43 16.03 -11.55
C VAL A 29 12.60 16.63 -12.67
N LEU A 30 11.27 16.50 -12.58
CA LEU A 30 10.33 17.06 -13.54
C LEU A 30 9.64 18.29 -12.95
N ASP A 31 9.16 19.18 -13.82
CA ASP A 31 8.32 20.33 -13.42
C ASP A 31 6.95 19.88 -12.91
N GLN A 32 6.40 18.79 -13.49
CA GLN A 32 5.20 18.11 -13.03
C GLN A 32 5.33 16.59 -13.20
N THR A 33 4.64 15.83 -12.34
CA THR A 33 4.75 14.37 -12.35
C THR A 33 3.47 13.70 -11.83
N PRO A 34 3.05 12.55 -12.41
CA PRO A 34 1.97 11.73 -11.88
C PRO A 34 2.45 10.77 -10.78
N PHE A 35 3.77 10.64 -10.59
CA PHE A 35 4.36 9.70 -9.63
C PHE A 35 4.08 10.11 -8.19
N TYR A 36 3.72 9.16 -7.36
CA TYR A 36 3.67 9.28 -5.91
C TYR A 36 5.06 9.06 -5.33
N ALA A 37 5.54 10.01 -4.55
CA ALA A 37 6.76 9.84 -3.76
C ALA A 37 6.45 9.11 -2.45
N GLU A 38 7.37 8.27 -1.98
CA GLU A 38 7.22 7.58 -0.71
C GLU A 38 6.91 8.55 0.43
N MET A 39 5.78 8.35 1.09
CA MET A 39 5.32 9.19 2.19
C MET A 39 4.19 8.51 2.98
N GLY A 40 4.12 8.77 4.30
CA GLY A 40 3.01 8.31 5.14
C GLY A 40 2.84 6.80 5.19
N GLY A 41 3.93 6.03 5.03
CA GLY A 41 3.93 4.57 5.02
C GLY A 41 3.55 3.94 3.69
N GLN A 42 3.15 4.71 2.66
CA GLN A 42 2.94 4.20 1.31
C GLN A 42 4.24 4.27 0.51
N VAL A 43 4.64 3.15 -0.10
CA VAL A 43 5.81 3.09 -0.99
C VAL A 43 5.61 3.91 -2.27
N ALA A 44 6.71 4.33 -2.88
CA ALA A 44 6.71 5.10 -4.12
C ALA A 44 6.16 4.31 -5.30
N ASP A 45 5.74 5.04 -6.34
CA ASP A 45 5.45 4.45 -7.64
C ASP A 45 6.71 4.04 -8.37
N HIS A 46 6.54 3.05 -9.24
CA HIS A 46 7.46 2.68 -10.30
C HIS A 46 6.84 3.02 -11.66
N GLY A 47 7.67 3.05 -12.71
CA GLY A 47 7.20 3.29 -14.07
C GLY A 47 8.30 3.72 -15.00
N THR A 48 7.96 4.52 -16.01
CA THR A 48 8.91 5.00 -17.01
C THR A 48 8.76 6.50 -17.24
N ILE A 49 9.89 7.15 -17.58
CA ILE A 49 9.93 8.50 -18.13
C ILE A 49 10.57 8.36 -19.51
N HIS A 50 9.87 8.74 -20.58
CA HIS A 50 10.32 8.44 -21.93
C HIS A 50 10.05 9.58 -22.92
N THR A 51 10.80 9.54 -24.03
CA THR A 51 10.56 10.26 -25.28
C THR A 51 10.34 9.24 -26.38
N GLU A 52 10.24 9.65 -27.65
CA GLU A 52 10.20 8.73 -28.79
C GLU A 52 11.46 7.85 -28.93
N THR A 53 12.61 8.33 -28.41
CA THR A 53 13.93 7.71 -28.64
C THR A 53 14.66 7.32 -27.37
N ALA A 54 14.13 7.66 -26.20
CA ALA A 54 14.78 7.41 -24.91
C ALA A 54 13.79 6.87 -23.89
N GLU A 55 14.24 5.94 -23.05
CA GLU A 55 13.46 5.37 -21.95
C GLU A 55 14.29 5.31 -20.67
N PHE A 56 13.73 5.91 -19.61
CA PHE A 56 14.26 5.90 -18.25
C PHE A 56 13.31 5.10 -17.35
N THR A 57 13.80 4.02 -16.77
CA THR A 57 13.02 3.20 -15.81
C THR A 57 13.11 3.81 -14.42
N VAL A 58 11.97 4.14 -13.83
CA VAL A 58 11.86 4.68 -12.46
C VAL A 58 11.61 3.54 -11.48
N THR A 59 12.48 3.40 -10.49
CA THR A 59 12.41 2.35 -9.46
C THR A 59 12.10 2.88 -8.07
N ASP A 60 12.21 4.19 -7.84
CA ASP A 60 11.83 4.86 -6.59
C ASP A 60 11.56 6.34 -6.84
N VAL A 61 10.74 6.94 -6.00
CA VAL A 61 10.47 8.38 -6.01
C VAL A 61 10.46 8.92 -4.59
N GLN A 62 11.30 9.88 -4.32
CA GLN A 62 11.40 10.55 -3.02
C GLN A 62 11.11 12.04 -3.16
N LYS A 63 10.61 12.65 -2.09
CA LYS A 63 10.39 14.10 -2.03
C LYS A 63 11.48 14.75 -1.19
N ASN A 64 12.20 15.70 -1.76
CA ASN A 64 13.23 16.42 -1.01
C ASN A 64 12.62 17.50 -0.10
N LYS A 65 13.44 18.12 0.76
CA LYS A 65 13.00 19.19 1.69
C LYS A 65 12.40 20.41 0.97
N GLY A 66 12.77 20.65 -0.29
CA GLY A 66 12.23 21.72 -1.12
C GLY A 66 10.93 21.36 -1.85
N GLY A 67 10.36 20.16 -1.58
CA GLY A 67 9.12 19.70 -2.18
C GLY A 67 9.25 19.15 -3.60
N LYS A 68 10.47 19.00 -4.13
CA LYS A 68 10.70 18.43 -5.46
C LYS A 68 10.65 16.92 -5.44
N PHE A 69 10.00 16.35 -6.45
CA PHE A 69 9.94 14.88 -6.66
C PHE A 69 11.21 14.45 -7.40
N MET A 70 11.95 13.54 -6.81
CA MET A 70 13.20 12.98 -7.29
C MET A 70 12.93 11.56 -7.77
N HIS A 71 12.98 11.34 -9.10
CA HIS A 71 12.71 10.04 -9.72
C HIS A 71 14.05 9.31 -9.89
N TYR A 72 14.27 8.31 -9.05
CA TYR A 72 15.47 7.45 -9.07
C TYR A 72 15.29 6.33 -10.08
N GLY A 73 16.31 6.06 -10.85
CA GLY A 73 16.22 4.98 -11.83
C GLY A 73 17.41 4.94 -12.79
N LYS A 74 17.18 4.31 -13.95
CA LYS A 74 18.21 4.09 -14.97
C LYS A 74 17.71 4.44 -16.35
N LEU A 75 18.53 5.14 -17.13
CA LEU A 75 18.31 5.34 -18.56
C LEU A 75 18.66 4.05 -19.31
N VAL A 76 17.66 3.33 -19.79
CA VAL A 76 17.83 2.03 -20.45
C VAL A 76 18.12 2.17 -21.95
N SER A 77 17.66 3.26 -22.58
CA SER A 77 17.93 3.54 -24.01
C SER A 77 17.95 5.03 -24.30
N GLY A 78 18.67 5.42 -25.33
CA GLY A 78 18.72 6.77 -25.87
C GLY A 78 19.54 7.75 -25.03
N SER A 79 19.15 9.03 -25.06
CA SER A 79 19.73 10.12 -24.27
C SER A 79 18.65 11.08 -23.81
N LEU A 80 18.81 11.66 -22.63
CA LEU A 80 17.92 12.67 -22.06
C LEU A 80 18.75 13.88 -21.61
N ALA A 81 18.21 15.07 -21.81
CA ALA A 81 18.83 16.33 -21.43
C ALA A 81 17.88 17.20 -20.60
N VAL A 82 18.42 18.11 -19.81
CA VAL A 82 17.66 19.14 -19.11
C VAL A 82 16.93 20.00 -20.15
N GLY A 83 15.63 20.21 -19.97
CA GLY A 83 14.76 20.92 -20.88
C GLY A 83 13.95 20.02 -21.82
N ASP A 84 14.29 18.73 -21.92
CA ASP A 84 13.51 17.79 -22.73
C ASP A 84 12.08 17.67 -22.20
N THR A 85 11.12 17.61 -23.13
CA THR A 85 9.74 17.22 -22.84
C THR A 85 9.65 15.71 -22.86
N VAL A 86 9.11 15.15 -21.79
CA VAL A 86 9.00 13.71 -21.58
C VAL A 86 7.60 13.32 -21.17
N THR A 87 7.21 12.07 -21.46
CA THR A 87 6.02 11.44 -20.90
C THR A 87 6.41 10.62 -19.69
N ALA A 88 5.82 10.94 -18.56
CA ALA A 88 5.98 10.22 -17.30
C ALA A 88 4.78 9.27 -17.11
N SER A 89 5.03 7.95 -17.10
CA SER A 89 4.01 6.90 -17.05
C SER A 89 4.25 6.01 -15.84
N ILE A 90 3.28 5.95 -14.91
CA ILE A 90 3.37 5.07 -13.74
C ILE A 90 2.93 3.64 -14.09
N ASP A 91 3.49 2.63 -13.41
CA ASP A 91 2.97 1.27 -13.41
C ASP A 91 1.56 1.26 -12.80
N ALA A 92 0.56 1.22 -13.66
CA ALA A 92 -0.84 1.30 -13.28
C ALA A 92 -1.31 0.06 -12.50
N ALA A 93 -0.73 -1.11 -12.74
CA ALA A 93 -1.09 -2.35 -12.03
C ALA A 93 -0.56 -2.27 -10.59
N ARG A 94 0.71 -1.91 -10.43
CA ARG A 94 1.34 -1.67 -9.13
C ARG A 94 0.60 -0.58 -8.31
N ARG A 95 0.31 0.58 -8.94
CA ARG A 95 -0.43 1.67 -8.27
C ARG A 95 -1.82 1.21 -7.80
N LYS A 96 -2.56 0.46 -8.61
CA LYS A 96 -3.88 -0.07 -8.23
C LYS A 96 -3.77 -1.04 -7.05
N ALA A 97 -2.74 -1.90 -7.01
CA ALA A 97 -2.51 -2.80 -5.90
C ALA A 97 -2.22 -2.02 -4.60
N ILE A 98 -1.34 -1.00 -4.66
CA ILE A 98 -1.05 -0.11 -3.52
C ILE A 98 -2.31 0.63 -3.06
N MET A 99 -3.14 1.15 -3.97
CA MET A 99 -4.41 1.83 -3.63
C MET A 99 -5.37 0.91 -2.88
N ARG A 100 -5.46 -0.38 -3.26
CA ARG A 100 -6.25 -1.40 -2.54
C ARG A 100 -5.71 -1.62 -1.14
N ALA A 101 -4.41 -1.85 -1.01
CA ALA A 101 -3.74 -2.08 0.26
C ALA A 101 -3.86 -0.86 1.19
N HIS A 102 -3.71 0.36 0.67
CA HIS A 102 -3.85 1.58 1.46
C HIS A 102 -5.30 1.79 1.94
N SER A 103 -6.27 1.58 1.06
CA SER A 103 -7.68 1.67 1.46
C SER A 103 -8.05 0.57 2.46
N ALA A 104 -7.52 -0.65 2.31
CA ALA A 104 -7.68 -1.71 3.30
C ALA A 104 -7.07 -1.35 4.65
N THR A 105 -5.96 -0.60 4.68
CA THR A 105 -5.33 -0.12 5.93
C THR A 105 -6.28 0.78 6.73
N HIS A 106 -6.98 1.70 6.08
CA HIS A 106 -7.98 2.56 6.72
C HIS A 106 -9.18 1.76 7.25
N LEU A 107 -9.68 0.80 6.47
CA LEU A 107 -10.76 -0.10 6.94
C LEU A 107 -10.31 -0.97 8.10
N LEU A 108 -9.03 -1.41 8.11
CA LEU A 108 -8.44 -2.17 9.21
C LEU A 108 -8.30 -1.32 10.47
N ASP A 109 -7.87 -0.06 10.39
CA ASP A 109 -7.84 0.87 11.54
C ASP A 109 -9.23 1.00 12.17
N TYR A 110 -10.24 1.25 11.36
CA TYR A 110 -11.63 1.32 11.83
C TYR A 110 -12.06 0.01 12.50
N ALA A 111 -11.77 -1.14 11.91
CA ALA A 111 -12.15 -2.44 12.45
C ALA A 111 -11.44 -2.76 13.77
N LEU A 112 -10.14 -2.45 13.88
CA LEU A 112 -9.36 -2.61 15.11
C LEU A 112 -9.95 -1.79 16.26
N ARG A 113 -10.24 -0.51 16.04
CA ARG A 113 -10.83 0.36 17.06
C ARG A 113 -12.25 -0.09 17.42
N THR A 114 -13.02 -0.59 16.47
CA THR A 114 -14.38 -1.10 16.72
C THR A 114 -14.36 -2.37 17.57
N VAL A 115 -13.42 -3.28 17.35
CA VAL A 115 -13.37 -4.59 18.03
C VAL A 115 -12.58 -4.54 19.33
N LEU A 116 -11.45 -3.84 19.34
CA LEU A 116 -10.52 -3.80 20.49
C LEU A 116 -10.74 -2.59 21.39
N GLY A 117 -11.34 -1.52 20.86
CA GLY A 117 -11.56 -0.25 21.55
C GLY A 117 -10.66 0.89 21.07
N ASP A 118 -11.01 2.11 21.49
CA ASP A 118 -10.39 3.36 21.00
C ASP A 118 -8.90 3.49 21.32
N HIS A 119 -8.35 2.68 22.24
CA HIS A 119 -6.92 2.64 22.53
C HIS A 119 -6.07 2.02 21.41
N ALA A 120 -6.68 1.33 20.45
CA ALA A 120 -5.98 0.74 19.32
C ALA A 120 -5.66 1.81 18.25
N HIS A 121 -4.68 2.67 18.56
CA HIS A 121 -4.25 3.75 17.67
C HIS A 121 -3.09 3.30 16.79
N GLN A 122 -3.01 3.85 15.58
CA GLN A 122 -1.88 3.64 14.69
C GLN A 122 -0.56 4.09 15.33
N ALA A 123 0.42 3.19 15.34
CA ALA A 123 1.80 3.43 15.74
C ALA A 123 2.76 3.42 14.54
N GLY A 124 2.35 2.83 13.42
CA GLY A 124 3.09 2.81 12.17
C GLY A 124 2.33 2.06 11.09
N SER A 125 2.73 2.25 9.83
CA SER A 125 2.19 1.50 8.70
C SER A 125 3.21 1.35 7.59
N LEU A 126 3.04 0.31 6.77
CA LEU A 126 3.73 0.13 5.49
C LEU A 126 2.73 -0.44 4.50
N VAL A 127 2.60 0.24 3.36
CA VAL A 127 1.67 -0.13 2.30
C VAL A 127 2.45 -0.43 1.03
N GLU A 128 2.43 -1.69 0.63
CA GLU A 128 3.13 -2.24 -0.53
C GLU A 128 2.10 -2.83 -1.52
N PRO A 129 2.48 -3.15 -2.75
CA PRO A 129 1.53 -3.69 -3.73
C PRO A 129 1.00 -5.08 -3.38
N ASP A 130 1.78 -5.89 -2.66
CA ASP A 130 1.51 -7.28 -2.32
C ASP A 130 1.07 -7.50 -0.88
N ARG A 131 1.24 -6.51 0.00
CA ARG A 131 0.83 -6.57 1.40
C ARG A 131 0.64 -5.20 2.00
N LEU A 132 -0.03 -5.18 3.15
CA LEU A 132 -0.01 -4.06 4.08
C LEU A 132 0.50 -4.54 5.45
N ARG A 133 1.15 -3.64 6.18
CA ARG A 133 1.55 -3.80 7.57
C ARG A 133 0.98 -2.65 8.37
N TYR A 134 0.38 -2.99 9.52
CA TYR A 134 -0.21 -2.01 10.42
C TYR A 134 0.23 -2.27 11.86
N ASP A 135 0.92 -1.31 12.45
CA ASP A 135 1.37 -1.33 13.84
C ASP A 135 0.41 -0.46 14.67
N PHE A 136 -0.06 -0.98 15.79
CA PHE A 136 -1.05 -0.29 16.63
C PHE A 136 -0.82 -0.54 18.12
N THR A 137 -1.30 0.38 18.95
CA THR A 137 -1.21 0.26 20.40
C THR A 137 -2.22 -0.74 20.94
N HIS A 138 -1.74 -1.79 21.60
CA HIS A 138 -2.56 -2.77 22.31
C HIS A 138 -1.73 -3.55 23.33
N PHE A 139 -2.33 -3.93 24.48
CA PHE A 139 -1.57 -4.43 25.64
C PHE A 139 -1.26 -5.92 25.55
N SER A 140 -2.04 -6.70 24.80
CA SER A 140 -1.95 -8.17 24.75
C SER A 140 -1.99 -8.67 23.31
N ALA A 141 -1.70 -9.94 23.09
CA ALA A 141 -1.93 -10.57 21.80
C ALA A 141 -3.43 -10.52 21.43
N VAL A 142 -3.71 -10.21 20.18
CA VAL A 142 -5.09 -10.25 19.66
C VAL A 142 -5.50 -11.73 19.55
N THR A 143 -6.63 -12.06 20.14
CA THR A 143 -7.14 -13.45 20.15
C THR A 143 -7.59 -13.90 18.76
N ALA A 144 -7.63 -15.20 18.53
CA ALA A 144 -8.10 -15.75 17.25
C ALA A 144 -9.53 -15.30 16.92
N ASP A 145 -10.41 -15.22 17.90
CA ASP A 145 -11.79 -14.76 17.75
C ASP A 145 -11.87 -13.28 17.38
N GLU A 146 -11.03 -12.43 17.97
CA GLU A 146 -10.93 -11.01 17.63
C GLU A 146 -10.38 -10.82 16.22
N LEU A 147 -9.33 -11.55 15.82
CA LEU A 147 -8.79 -11.52 14.45
C LEU A 147 -9.85 -11.92 13.42
N VAL A 148 -10.67 -12.93 13.71
CA VAL A 148 -11.80 -13.32 12.85
C VAL A 148 -12.81 -12.20 12.76
N LYS A 149 -13.20 -11.56 13.87
CA LYS A 149 -14.17 -10.44 13.89
C LYS A 149 -13.63 -9.24 13.11
N ILE A 150 -12.37 -8.87 13.31
CA ILE A 150 -11.71 -7.75 12.60
C ILE A 150 -11.70 -8.04 11.09
N SER A 151 -11.21 -9.22 10.68
CA SER A 151 -11.15 -9.62 9.27
C SER A 151 -12.53 -9.62 8.60
N ARG A 152 -13.55 -10.09 9.33
CA ARG A 152 -14.94 -10.11 8.86
C ARG A 152 -15.50 -8.71 8.70
N LEU A 153 -15.27 -7.83 9.68
CA LEU A 153 -15.74 -6.44 9.61
C LEU A 153 -15.10 -5.69 8.43
N VAL A 154 -13.79 -5.85 8.19
CA VAL A 154 -13.15 -5.28 6.99
C VAL A 154 -13.81 -5.81 5.72
N SER A 155 -14.07 -7.13 5.64
CA SER A 155 -14.72 -7.73 4.47
C SER A 155 -16.15 -7.24 4.25
N GLU A 156 -16.91 -7.02 5.31
CA GLU A 156 -18.25 -6.42 5.26
C GLU A 156 -18.21 -4.99 4.72
N LEU A 157 -17.29 -4.15 5.22
CA LEU A 157 -17.08 -2.78 4.72
C LEU A 157 -16.65 -2.73 3.24
N VAL A 158 -15.91 -3.75 2.78
CA VAL A 158 -15.57 -3.91 1.37
C VAL A 158 -16.82 -4.26 0.55
N LEU A 159 -17.61 -5.21 1.03
CA LEU A 159 -18.84 -5.66 0.34
C LEU A 159 -19.93 -4.58 0.29
N ASP A 160 -19.97 -3.68 1.27
CA ASP A 160 -20.89 -2.54 1.28
C ASP A 160 -20.68 -1.57 0.10
N GLY A 161 -19.53 -1.60 -0.54
CA GLY A 161 -19.26 -0.79 -1.73
C GLY A 161 -19.39 0.73 -1.49
N MET A 162 -18.89 1.20 -0.35
CA MET A 162 -19.01 2.60 0.04
C MET A 162 -18.16 3.52 -0.84
N PRO A 163 -18.62 4.74 -1.17
CA PRO A 163 -17.81 5.74 -1.86
C PRO A 163 -16.61 6.14 -1.00
N VAL A 164 -15.45 6.32 -1.64
CA VAL A 164 -14.24 6.87 -1.03
C VAL A 164 -14.01 8.25 -1.59
N GLU A 165 -14.28 9.25 -0.77
CA GLU A 165 -14.14 10.65 -1.14
C GLU A 165 -12.84 11.24 -0.59
N THR A 166 -12.16 12.02 -1.42
CA THR A 166 -10.96 12.75 -1.04
C THR A 166 -11.21 14.24 -1.23
N LYS A 167 -11.01 15.03 -0.17
CA LYS A 167 -11.21 16.49 -0.21
C LYS A 167 -10.09 17.20 0.53
N GLU A 168 -9.63 18.32 -0.01
CA GLU A 168 -8.78 19.26 0.72
C GLU A 168 -9.66 20.27 1.45
N MET A 169 -9.34 20.55 2.70
CA MET A 169 -10.08 21.48 3.54
C MET A 169 -9.22 22.04 4.67
N PRO A 170 -9.63 23.16 5.28
CA PRO A 170 -8.98 23.66 6.49
C PRO A 170 -8.97 22.61 7.60
N ILE A 171 -7.84 22.50 8.33
CA ILE A 171 -7.68 21.51 9.42
C ILE A 171 -8.78 21.65 10.50
N ALA A 172 -9.28 22.86 10.73
CA ALA A 172 -10.38 23.10 11.68
C ALA A 172 -11.71 22.45 11.23
N GLU A 173 -11.97 22.39 9.92
CA GLU A 173 -13.14 21.71 9.36
C GLU A 173 -12.96 20.18 9.41
N ALA A 174 -11.78 19.68 9.06
CA ALA A 174 -11.46 18.26 9.16
C ALA A 174 -11.66 17.73 10.59
N LYS A 175 -11.23 18.49 11.61
CA LYS A 175 -11.47 18.14 13.02
C LYS A 175 -12.96 18.11 13.40
N LYS A 176 -13.78 19.02 12.85
CA LYS A 176 -15.25 19.00 13.08
C LYS A 176 -15.91 17.77 12.47
N LEU A 177 -15.37 17.23 11.38
CA LEU A 177 -15.83 15.98 10.77
C LEU A 177 -15.39 14.74 11.56
N GLY A 178 -14.59 14.90 12.63
CA GLY A 178 -14.03 13.79 13.39
C GLY A 178 -12.86 13.09 12.67
N ALA A 179 -12.19 13.78 11.73
CA ALA A 179 -11.07 13.20 11.01
C ALA A 179 -9.92 12.87 11.95
N ILE A 180 -9.42 11.63 11.86
CA ILE A 180 -8.31 11.13 12.64
C ILE A 180 -7.01 11.63 12.01
N ALA A 181 -6.14 12.18 12.84
CA ALA A 181 -4.80 12.60 12.49
C ALA A 181 -3.78 11.61 13.09
N LEU A 182 -2.72 11.30 12.36
CA LEU A 182 -1.63 10.50 12.89
C LEU A 182 -0.94 11.26 14.04
N PHE A 183 -0.66 10.54 15.13
CA PHE A 183 -0.01 11.13 16.30
C PHE A 183 1.43 11.54 15.95
N GLY A 184 1.79 12.77 16.31
CA GLY A 184 3.15 13.30 16.12
C GLY A 184 3.44 13.93 14.74
N GLU A 185 2.53 13.87 13.78
CA GLU A 185 2.69 14.58 12.51
C GLU A 185 2.28 16.05 12.61
N LYS A 186 3.02 16.90 11.91
CA LYS A 186 2.72 18.33 11.77
C LYS A 186 1.95 18.56 10.48
N TYR A 187 0.71 18.96 10.62
CA TYR A 187 -0.16 19.29 9.50
C TYR A 187 -0.15 20.80 9.24
N GLY A 188 -0.26 21.19 7.96
CA GLY A 188 -0.47 22.56 7.56
C GLY A 188 -1.90 23.04 7.84
N ASP A 189 -2.20 24.29 7.44
CA ASP A 189 -3.54 24.89 7.60
C ASP A 189 -4.60 24.19 6.73
N VAL A 190 -4.20 23.66 5.58
CA VAL A 190 -5.03 22.85 4.67
C VAL A 190 -4.55 21.42 4.68
N VAL A 191 -5.47 20.48 4.84
CA VAL A 191 -5.22 19.04 4.93
C VAL A 191 -6.08 18.28 3.94
N ARG A 192 -5.56 17.13 3.50
CA ARG A 192 -6.28 16.19 2.64
C ARG A 192 -6.97 15.15 3.52
N VAL A 193 -8.30 15.10 3.42
CA VAL A 193 -9.17 14.18 4.15
C VAL A 193 -9.64 13.08 3.21
N VAL A 194 -9.49 11.84 3.64
CA VAL A 194 -10.05 10.66 2.99
C VAL A 194 -11.21 10.15 3.83
N ASN A 195 -12.41 10.08 3.23
CA ASN A 195 -13.64 9.63 3.86
C ASN A 195 -14.17 8.39 3.15
N MET A 196 -14.28 7.29 3.86
CA MET A 196 -14.81 6.01 3.37
C MET A 196 -16.21 5.77 3.97
N GLY A 197 -17.23 6.29 3.31
CA GLY A 197 -18.63 6.11 3.71
C GLY A 197 -18.97 6.58 5.12
N GLY A 198 -18.24 7.54 5.67
CA GLY A 198 -18.42 8.04 7.05
C GLY A 198 -17.92 7.09 8.14
N LYS A 199 -17.39 5.91 7.81
CA LYS A 199 -16.83 4.94 8.77
C LYS A 199 -15.38 5.25 9.12
N SER A 200 -14.50 5.38 8.13
CA SER A 200 -13.16 5.89 8.32
C SER A 200 -13.08 7.29 7.72
N ILE A 201 -12.64 8.25 8.52
CA ILE A 201 -12.38 9.64 8.10
C ILE A 201 -11.00 10.00 8.64
N GLU A 202 -10.01 10.13 7.75
CA GLU A 202 -8.62 10.26 8.16
C GLU A 202 -7.88 11.34 7.36
N LEU A 203 -6.90 11.99 8.00
CA LEU A 203 -5.94 12.85 7.30
C LEU A 203 -4.93 11.96 6.60
N CYS A 204 -4.98 11.91 5.26
CA CYS A 204 -4.12 11.02 4.49
C CYS A 204 -3.72 11.62 3.15
N GLY A 205 -2.40 11.63 2.87
CA GLY A 205 -1.81 12.05 1.61
C GLY A 205 -1.69 10.94 0.56
N GLY A 206 -1.98 9.69 0.93
CA GLY A 206 -1.78 8.51 0.07
C GLY A 206 -2.81 8.35 -1.04
N THR A 207 -2.65 7.29 -1.82
CA THR A 207 -3.53 6.99 -2.95
C THR A 207 -4.54 5.91 -2.56
N HIS A 208 -5.81 6.12 -2.95
CA HIS A 208 -6.92 5.24 -2.56
C HIS A 208 -7.78 4.83 -3.75
N VAL A 209 -8.52 3.74 -3.58
CA VAL A 209 -9.62 3.39 -4.49
C VAL A 209 -10.77 4.40 -4.31
N ASP A 210 -11.63 4.53 -5.30
CA ASP A 210 -12.80 5.44 -5.28
C ASP A 210 -14.06 4.79 -4.65
N ASN A 211 -13.99 3.46 -4.42
CA ASN A 211 -15.06 2.68 -3.81
C ASN A 211 -14.47 1.50 -3.04
N THR A 212 -14.98 1.21 -1.82
CA THR A 212 -14.44 0.17 -0.97
C THR A 212 -14.51 -1.23 -1.59
N ALA A 213 -15.51 -1.52 -2.45
CA ALA A 213 -15.58 -2.79 -3.18
C ALA A 213 -14.35 -3.07 -4.06
N LYS A 214 -13.65 -2.02 -4.52
CA LYS A 214 -12.42 -2.16 -5.34
C LYS A 214 -11.19 -2.60 -4.52
N VAL A 215 -11.29 -2.62 -3.19
CA VAL A 215 -10.26 -3.23 -2.32
C VAL A 215 -10.15 -4.72 -2.64
N GLY A 216 -11.29 -5.37 -2.93
CA GLY A 216 -11.33 -6.80 -3.17
C GLY A 216 -11.23 -7.62 -1.87
N PRO A 217 -11.01 -8.94 -1.97
CA PRO A 217 -10.95 -9.81 -0.80
C PRO A 217 -9.78 -9.41 0.11
N PHE A 218 -10.00 -9.53 1.43
CA PHE A 218 -9.04 -9.14 2.47
C PHE A 218 -8.78 -10.32 3.42
N ARG A 219 -7.52 -10.47 3.87
CA ARG A 219 -7.14 -11.46 4.88
C ARG A 219 -5.96 -10.99 5.72
N ILE A 220 -6.09 -11.12 7.03
CA ILE A 220 -4.96 -11.02 7.96
C ILE A 220 -4.10 -12.27 7.80
N THR A 221 -2.80 -12.09 7.59
CA THR A 221 -1.82 -13.17 7.41
C THR A 221 -1.02 -13.44 8.67
N SER A 222 -0.77 -12.41 9.48
CA SER A 222 -0.04 -12.54 10.74
C SER A 222 -0.46 -11.50 11.77
N GLU A 223 -0.26 -11.83 13.05
CA GLU A 223 -0.33 -10.92 14.18
C GLU A 223 0.85 -11.20 15.10
N SER A 224 1.56 -10.15 15.53
CA SER A 224 2.77 -10.30 16.35
C SER A 224 3.03 -9.08 17.25
N SER A 225 3.93 -9.24 18.24
CA SER A 225 4.44 -8.13 19.05
C SER A 225 5.60 -7.45 18.33
N VAL A 226 5.64 -6.12 18.36
CA VAL A 226 6.77 -5.31 17.85
C VAL A 226 7.56 -4.69 18.99
N ALA A 227 6.84 -4.17 19.99
CA ALA A 227 7.40 -3.55 21.18
C ALA A 227 6.41 -3.70 22.33
N SER A 228 6.80 -3.29 23.53
CA SER A 228 5.89 -3.26 24.67
C SER A 228 4.69 -2.36 24.36
N GLY A 229 3.48 -2.92 24.43
CA GLY A 229 2.24 -2.22 24.15
C GLY A 229 1.99 -1.91 22.66
N VAL A 230 2.77 -2.48 21.73
CA VAL A 230 2.59 -2.30 20.28
C VAL A 230 2.48 -3.65 19.60
N ARG A 231 1.38 -3.85 18.87
CA ARG A 231 1.09 -5.04 18.08
C ARG A 231 1.19 -4.71 16.59
N ARG A 232 1.47 -5.73 15.79
CA ARG A 232 1.56 -5.65 14.32
C ARG A 232 0.61 -6.62 13.69
N ILE A 233 -0.14 -6.16 12.71
CA ILE A 233 -0.89 -6.99 11.76
C ILE A 233 -0.28 -6.84 10.38
N GLU A 234 -0.12 -7.97 9.68
CA GLU A 234 0.10 -8.00 8.26
C GLU A 234 -1.13 -8.58 7.58
N ALA A 235 -1.48 -8.03 6.42
CA ALA A 235 -2.64 -8.47 5.67
C ALA A 235 -2.40 -8.32 4.16
N VAL A 236 -3.20 -9.05 3.39
CA VAL A 236 -3.20 -9.04 1.93
C VAL A 236 -4.59 -8.73 1.39
N THR A 237 -4.64 -8.17 0.18
CA THR A 237 -5.88 -7.86 -0.51
C THR A 237 -5.73 -8.03 -2.03
N GLY A 238 -6.85 -8.04 -2.76
CA GLY A 238 -6.86 -8.13 -4.22
C GLY A 238 -6.12 -9.37 -4.74
N GLU A 239 -5.20 -9.17 -5.68
CA GLU A 239 -4.45 -10.24 -6.33
C GLU A 239 -3.54 -11.03 -5.37
N ALA A 240 -2.91 -10.34 -4.41
CA ALA A 240 -2.09 -11.00 -3.40
C ALA A 240 -2.90 -11.98 -2.53
N PHE A 241 -4.18 -11.66 -2.25
CA PHE A 241 -5.10 -12.59 -1.58
C PHE A 241 -5.38 -13.81 -2.46
N LEU A 242 -5.65 -13.62 -3.76
CA LEU A 242 -5.91 -14.74 -4.69
C LEU A 242 -4.71 -15.69 -4.76
N ASN A 243 -3.51 -15.14 -4.91
CA ASN A 243 -2.27 -15.90 -4.91
C ASN A 243 -2.07 -16.70 -3.61
N LEU A 244 -2.37 -16.08 -2.45
CA LEU A 244 -2.31 -16.76 -1.16
C LEU A 244 -3.28 -17.95 -1.09
N VAL A 245 -4.51 -17.78 -1.57
CA VAL A 245 -5.54 -18.84 -1.58
C VAL A 245 -5.11 -19.98 -2.51
N ASP A 246 -4.60 -19.67 -3.69
CA ASP A 246 -4.13 -20.66 -4.65
C ASP A 246 -2.96 -21.46 -4.07
N GLU A 247 -2.00 -20.81 -3.41
CA GLU A 247 -0.88 -21.46 -2.74
C GLU A 247 -1.35 -22.38 -1.61
N MET A 248 -2.27 -21.92 -0.78
CA MET A 248 -2.86 -22.74 0.30
C MET A 248 -3.57 -23.97 -0.26
N ASN A 249 -4.35 -23.81 -1.35
CA ASN A 249 -5.03 -24.92 -2.00
C ASN A 249 -4.05 -25.93 -2.60
N MET A 250 -3.02 -25.48 -3.29
CA MET A 250 -1.96 -26.36 -3.81
C MET A 250 -1.28 -27.16 -2.71
N ARG A 251 -0.98 -26.54 -1.56
CA ARG A 251 -0.40 -27.24 -0.40
C ARG A 251 -1.32 -28.32 0.14
N LEU A 252 -2.65 -28.03 0.24
CA LEU A 252 -3.66 -29.00 0.69
C LEU A 252 -3.76 -30.19 -0.28
N VAL A 253 -3.82 -29.93 -1.60
CA VAL A 253 -3.85 -30.98 -2.63
C VAL A 253 -2.60 -31.87 -2.53
N LYS A 254 -1.43 -31.26 -2.45
CA LYS A 254 -0.16 -32.01 -2.34
C LYS A 254 -0.09 -32.86 -1.06
N ALA A 255 -0.57 -32.33 0.07
CA ALA A 255 -0.63 -33.10 1.32
C ALA A 255 -1.59 -34.31 1.20
N ALA A 256 -2.75 -34.12 0.54
CA ALA A 256 -3.70 -35.19 0.30
C ALA A 256 -3.11 -36.28 -0.63
N GLU A 257 -2.40 -35.91 -1.70
CA GLU A 257 -1.71 -36.82 -2.59
C GLU A 257 -0.67 -37.67 -1.84
N LEU A 258 0.15 -37.06 -0.99
CA LEU A 258 1.14 -37.80 -0.17
C LEU A 258 0.50 -38.83 0.75
N LEU A 259 -0.68 -38.53 1.28
CA LEU A 259 -1.47 -39.45 2.12
C LEU A 259 -2.42 -40.36 1.32
N LYS A 260 -2.34 -40.31 -0.03
CA LYS A 260 -3.21 -41.09 -0.95
C LYS A 260 -4.70 -40.92 -0.64
N THR A 261 -5.14 -39.67 -0.48
CA THR A 261 -6.52 -39.29 -0.15
C THR A 261 -6.94 -38.02 -0.91
N THR A 262 -8.11 -37.49 -0.65
CA THR A 262 -8.59 -36.21 -1.17
C THR A 262 -8.41 -35.09 -0.12
N PRO A 263 -8.37 -33.80 -0.51
CA PRO A 263 -8.33 -32.70 0.45
C PRO A 263 -9.47 -32.75 1.50
N MET A 264 -10.65 -33.21 1.12
CA MET A 264 -11.81 -33.33 2.04
C MET A 264 -11.61 -34.41 3.11
N GLU A 265 -10.90 -35.49 2.78
CA GLU A 265 -10.65 -36.63 3.68
C GLU A 265 -9.30 -36.56 4.39
N LEU A 266 -8.55 -35.46 4.20
CA LEU A 266 -7.19 -35.31 4.66
C LEU A 266 -7.05 -35.51 6.19
N ILE A 267 -7.97 -34.93 6.97
CA ILE A 267 -7.95 -35.00 8.44
C ILE A 267 -8.21 -36.44 8.89
N ASN A 268 -9.25 -37.09 8.34
CA ASN A 268 -9.62 -38.46 8.68
C ASN A 268 -8.48 -39.43 8.35
N LYS A 269 -7.85 -39.24 7.19
CA LYS A 269 -6.71 -40.08 6.77
C LYS A 269 -5.47 -39.89 7.67
N ALA A 270 -5.19 -38.62 8.03
CA ALA A 270 -4.08 -38.33 8.95
C ALA A 270 -4.29 -39.01 10.32
N GLN A 271 -5.51 -38.90 10.90
CA GLN A 271 -5.86 -39.53 12.17
C GLN A 271 -5.75 -41.05 12.11
N SER A 272 -6.25 -41.70 11.03
CA SER A 272 -6.15 -43.14 10.84
C SER A 272 -4.68 -43.57 10.78
N SER A 273 -3.84 -42.86 10.00
CA SER A 273 -2.43 -43.17 9.88
C SER A 273 -1.64 -42.99 11.21
N MET A 274 -2.03 -42.03 12.04
CA MET A 274 -1.44 -41.87 13.39
C MET A 274 -1.83 -42.99 14.36
N ASN A 275 -3.02 -43.61 14.18
CA ASN A 275 -3.47 -44.72 15.02
C ASN A 275 -2.89 -46.07 14.58
N GLU A 276 -2.30 -46.14 13.38
CA GLU A 276 -1.64 -47.35 12.83
C GLU A 276 -0.15 -47.46 13.24
N ILE A 277 0.42 -46.37 13.83
CA ILE A 277 1.79 -46.34 14.36
C ILE A 277 1.78 -46.66 15.85
#